data_00bb888be5d6f2537fb2efa7ba8dcabf
#
_entry.id   00bb888be5d6f2537fb2efa7ba8dcabf
#
_cell.length_a   1.000
_cell.length_b   1.000
_cell.length_c   1.000
_cell.angle_alpha   90.00
_cell.angle_beta   90.00
_cell.angle_gamma   90.00
#
_symmetry.space_group_name_H-M   'P 1'
#
loop_
_entity.id
_entity.type
_entity.pdbx_description
1 polymer ?
#
loop_
_entity_poly.entity_id
_entity_poly.type
_entity_poly.pdbx_seq_one_letter_code
_entity_poly.pdbx_strand_id
1 'polypeptide(L)'
;MAQALYDINDEKNIKFKNEFKERHNQPSTILMFRLGNTYKVYQEDATKCAEKLCRSTENGNLEFSHNMLDVYLPKLVRWEYRVAIVDGQY
;
A
#
# COMPACT_ATOMS: atom_id res chain seq x y z
N MET A 1 -3.06 -16.40 23.38
CA MET A 1 -1.86 -16.23 22.57
C MET A 1 -1.91 -14.93 21.82
N ALA A 2 -0.82 -14.25 21.77
CA ALA A 2 -0.80 -13.01 21.01
C ALA A 2 -0.99 -13.28 19.53
N GLN A 3 -1.84 -12.50 18.93
CA GLN A 3 -2.11 -12.60 17.52
C GLN A 3 -1.20 -11.61 16.79
N ALA A 4 -0.56 -12.07 15.75
CA ALA A 4 0.22 -11.18 14.92
C ALA A 4 -0.71 -10.16 14.28
N LEU A 5 -0.25 -8.92 14.18
CA LEU A 5 -1.03 -7.86 13.57
C LEU A 5 -1.12 -8.04 12.06
N TYR A 6 -0.21 -8.80 11.49
CA TYR A 6 -0.24 -9.17 10.08
C TYR A 6 0.35 -10.57 9.94
N ASP A 7 0.02 -11.25 8.87
CA ASP A 7 0.50 -12.59 8.63
C ASP A 7 1.84 -12.59 7.88
N ILE A 8 2.36 -13.79 7.61
CA ILE A 8 3.66 -13.92 6.95
C ILE A 8 3.65 -13.35 5.54
N ASN A 9 2.50 -13.33 4.89
CA ASN A 9 2.40 -12.74 3.56
C ASN A 9 2.56 -11.24 3.61
N ASP A 10 2.01 -10.60 4.64
CA ASP A 10 2.22 -9.18 4.86
C ASP A 10 3.69 -8.88 5.12
N GLU A 11 4.37 -9.75 5.88
CA GLU A 11 5.79 -9.58 6.13
C GLU A 11 6.61 -9.63 4.84
N LYS A 12 6.28 -10.56 3.95
CA LYS A 12 6.96 -10.68 2.67
C LYS A 12 6.72 -9.45 1.81
N ASN A 13 5.50 -8.95 1.80
CA ASN A 13 5.16 -7.76 1.04
C ASN A 13 5.89 -6.53 1.57
N ILE A 14 5.94 -6.39 2.88
CA ILE A 14 6.65 -5.27 3.51
C ILE A 14 8.14 -5.34 3.21
N LYS A 15 8.71 -6.52 3.24
CA LYS A 15 10.11 -6.70 2.90
C LYS A 15 10.38 -6.30 1.45
N PHE A 16 9.51 -6.72 0.54
CA PHE A 16 9.61 -6.34 -0.86
C PHE A 16 9.54 -4.82 -1.01
N LYS A 17 8.59 -4.21 -0.31
CA LYS A 17 8.42 -2.75 -0.36
C LYS A 17 9.68 -2.04 0.10
N ASN A 18 10.25 -2.48 1.21
CA ASN A 18 11.45 -1.84 1.75
C ASN A 18 12.64 -1.98 0.81
N GLU A 19 12.81 -3.14 0.22
CA GLU A 19 13.88 -3.37 -0.75
C GLU A 19 13.69 -2.54 -2.01
N PHE A 20 12.44 -2.42 -2.46
CA PHE A 20 12.11 -1.61 -3.62
C PHE A 20 12.44 -0.14 -3.36
N LYS A 21 12.03 0.38 -2.21
CA LYS A 21 12.27 1.77 -1.83
C LYS A 21 13.75 2.07 -1.72
N GLU A 22 14.50 1.15 -1.13
CA GLU A 22 15.94 1.29 -0.97
C GLU A 22 16.64 1.34 -2.33
N ARG A 23 16.19 0.48 -3.25
CA ARG A 23 16.81 0.35 -4.56
C ARG A 23 16.50 1.54 -5.47
N HIS A 24 15.28 2.04 -5.40
CA HIS A 24 14.82 3.07 -6.33
C HIS A 24 14.84 4.48 -5.75
N ASN A 25 14.88 4.60 -4.44
CA ASN A 25 15.00 5.89 -3.75
C ASN A 25 14.03 6.94 -4.29
N GLN A 26 12.75 6.56 -4.38
CA GLN A 26 11.70 7.46 -4.87
C GLN A 26 10.65 7.66 -3.78
N PRO A 27 10.81 8.71 -2.95
CA PRO A 27 9.92 8.91 -1.81
C PRO A 27 8.47 9.21 -2.20
N SER A 28 8.24 9.69 -3.43
CA SER A 28 6.89 9.98 -3.90
C SER A 28 6.18 8.77 -4.47
N THR A 29 6.82 7.63 -4.50
CA THR A 29 6.22 6.42 -5.05
C THR A 29 5.52 5.64 -3.94
N ILE A 30 4.26 5.31 -4.19
CA ILE A 30 3.45 4.48 -3.30
C ILE A 30 3.36 3.10 -3.93
N LEU A 31 3.72 2.09 -3.15
CA LEU A 31 3.65 0.70 -3.60
C LEU A 31 2.33 0.10 -3.16
N MET A 32 1.54 -0.33 -4.13
CA MET A 32 0.27 -1.01 -3.87
C MET A 32 0.40 -2.46 -4.24
N PHE A 33 -0.04 -3.32 -3.35
CA PHE A 33 0.05 -4.77 -3.54
C PHE A 33 -1.33 -5.31 -3.90
N ARG A 34 -1.43 -5.91 -5.08
CA ARG A 34 -2.67 -6.57 -5.49
C ARG A 34 -2.76 -7.91 -4.78
N LEU A 35 -3.81 -8.08 -3.98
CA LEU A 35 -4.05 -9.29 -3.21
C LEU A 35 -5.44 -9.79 -3.58
N GLY A 36 -5.51 -10.60 -4.65
CA GLY A 36 -6.82 -11.06 -5.11
C GLY A 36 -7.67 -9.90 -5.59
N ASN A 37 -8.76 -9.64 -4.88
CA ASN A 37 -9.71 -8.58 -5.25
C ASN A 37 -9.50 -7.30 -4.46
N THR A 38 -8.37 -7.18 -3.76
CA THR A 38 -8.10 -5.98 -2.99
C THR A 38 -6.71 -5.44 -3.30
N TYR A 39 -6.49 -4.18 -2.94
CA TYR A 39 -5.16 -3.58 -2.93
C TYR A 39 -4.81 -3.27 -1.49
N LYS A 40 -3.55 -3.48 -1.14
CA LYS A 40 -3.07 -3.22 0.21
C LYS A 40 -1.81 -2.38 0.15
N VAL A 41 -1.75 -1.38 1.02
CA VAL A 41 -0.63 -0.46 1.12
C VAL A 41 -0.13 -0.53 2.55
N TYR A 42 1.18 -0.49 2.74
CA TYR A 42 1.79 -0.74 4.04
C TYR A 42 2.53 0.47 4.59
N GLN A 43 2.49 0.60 5.92
CA GLN A 43 3.34 1.51 6.68
C GLN A 43 3.24 2.96 6.21
N GLU A 44 4.35 3.63 5.96
CA GLU A 44 4.34 5.05 5.60
C GLU A 44 3.60 5.34 4.30
N ASP A 45 3.63 4.40 3.36
CA ASP A 45 2.85 4.56 2.13
C ASP A 45 1.36 4.55 2.43
N ALA A 46 0.93 3.71 3.37
CA ALA A 46 -0.47 3.65 3.79
C ALA A 46 -0.89 4.96 4.44
N THR A 47 -0.04 5.53 5.27
CA THR A 47 -0.33 6.79 5.93
C THR A 47 -0.50 7.92 4.92
N LYS A 48 0.42 8.01 3.96
CA LYS A 48 0.35 9.03 2.91
C LYS A 48 -0.91 8.88 2.08
N CYS A 49 -1.20 7.63 1.70
CA CYS A 49 -2.34 7.32 0.87
C CYS A 49 -3.65 7.64 1.58
N ALA A 50 -3.78 7.20 2.83
CA ALA A 50 -4.99 7.40 3.61
C ALA A 50 -5.28 8.88 3.82
N GLU A 51 -4.25 9.67 4.05
CA GLU A 51 -4.40 11.11 4.24
C GLU A 51 -5.03 11.77 3.02
N LYS A 52 -4.55 11.41 1.82
CA LYS A 52 -5.04 12.02 0.59
C LYS A 52 -6.40 11.46 0.16
N LEU A 53 -6.74 10.26 0.61
CA LEU A 53 -8.01 9.63 0.26
C LEU A 53 -9.07 9.81 1.34
N CYS A 54 -8.75 10.55 2.41
CA CYS A 54 -9.65 10.76 3.55
C CYS A 54 -10.10 9.41 4.14
N ARG A 55 -9.14 8.51 4.29
CA ARG A 55 -9.35 7.19 4.87
C ARG A 55 -8.51 7.02 6.12
N SER A 56 -8.85 6.02 6.92
CA SER A 56 -8.09 5.66 8.12
C SER A 56 -7.30 4.40 7.85
N THR A 57 -6.10 4.31 8.43
CA THR A 57 -5.33 3.07 8.37
C THR A 57 -5.76 2.14 9.48
N GLU A 58 -5.53 0.84 9.26
CA GLU A 58 -5.75 -0.18 10.28
C GLU A 58 -4.43 -0.92 10.47
N ASN A 59 -3.93 -0.92 11.70
CA ASN A 59 -2.66 -1.55 12.05
C ASN A 59 -1.52 -1.08 11.14
N GLY A 60 -1.58 0.21 10.75
CA GLY A 60 -0.55 0.79 9.89
C GLY A 60 -0.69 0.46 8.42
N ASN A 61 -1.79 -0.19 8.03
CA ASN A 61 -2.03 -0.60 6.65
C ASN A 61 -3.30 0.04 6.13
N LEU A 62 -3.40 0.14 4.81
CA LEU A 62 -4.62 0.57 4.14
C LEU A 62 -5.00 -0.49 3.13
N GLU A 63 -6.26 -0.91 3.16
CA GLU A 63 -6.75 -1.91 2.24
C GLU A 63 -8.06 -1.43 1.62
N PHE A 64 -8.24 -1.69 0.33
CA PHE A 64 -9.48 -1.32 -0.34
C PHE A 64 -9.76 -2.27 -1.49
N SER A 65 -11.05 -2.33 -1.89
CA SER A 65 -11.47 -3.18 -2.99
C SER A 65 -10.83 -2.72 -4.30
N HIS A 66 -10.52 -3.67 -5.16
CA HIS A 66 -9.92 -3.34 -6.47
C HIS A 66 -10.81 -2.39 -7.28
N ASN A 67 -12.11 -2.40 -7.03
CA ASN A 67 -13.05 -1.53 -7.72
C ASN A 67 -12.81 -0.05 -7.43
N MET A 68 -12.14 0.25 -6.32
CA MET A 68 -11.90 1.62 -5.92
C MET A 68 -10.65 2.23 -6.54
N LEU A 69 -9.86 1.42 -7.24
CA LEU A 69 -8.61 1.93 -7.80
C LEU A 69 -8.86 3.07 -8.77
N ASP A 70 -9.87 2.95 -9.63
CA ASP A 70 -10.19 3.98 -10.62
C ASP A 70 -10.62 5.30 -9.97
N VAL A 71 -11.12 5.22 -8.74
CA VAL A 71 -11.50 6.41 -7.98
C VAL A 71 -10.30 7.01 -7.27
N TYR A 72 -9.48 6.16 -6.67
CA TYR A 72 -8.37 6.60 -5.81
C TYR A 72 -7.13 7.01 -6.60
N LEU A 73 -6.85 6.31 -7.68
CA LEU A 73 -5.62 6.56 -8.44
C LEU A 73 -5.53 8.01 -8.95
N PRO A 74 -6.59 8.58 -9.56
CA PRO A 74 -6.51 9.97 -10.00
C PRO A 74 -6.27 10.95 -8.86
N LYS A 75 -6.80 10.65 -7.67
CA LYS A 75 -6.60 11.51 -6.51
C LYS A 75 -5.14 11.52 -6.07
N LEU A 76 -4.50 10.36 -6.09
CA LEU A 76 -3.10 10.25 -5.71
C LEU A 76 -2.20 10.92 -6.73
N VAL A 77 -2.50 10.74 -8.01
CA VAL A 77 -1.74 11.37 -9.09
C VAL A 77 -1.84 12.89 -9.01
N ARG A 78 -3.01 13.41 -8.64
CA ARG A 78 -3.20 14.84 -8.46
C ARG A 78 -2.27 15.41 -7.39
N TRP A 79 -1.96 14.60 -6.37
CA TRP A 79 -1.03 15.00 -5.32
C TRP A 79 0.43 14.68 -5.68
N GLU A 80 0.66 14.36 -6.97
CA GLU A 80 1.98 14.11 -7.52
C GLU A 80 2.65 12.86 -6.96
N TYR A 81 1.86 11.93 -6.48
CA TYR A 81 2.38 10.61 -6.12
C TYR A 81 2.44 9.72 -7.36
N ARG A 82 3.45 8.88 -7.39
CA ARG A 82 3.53 7.81 -8.37
C ARG A 82 3.04 6.55 -7.69
N VAL A 83 2.31 5.73 -8.42
CA VAL A 83 1.79 4.49 -7.87
C VAL A 83 2.37 3.33 -8.64
N ALA A 84 3.05 2.45 -7.93
CA ALA A 84 3.57 1.21 -8.49
C ALA A 84 2.72 0.08 -7.96
N ILE A 85 2.18 -0.74 -8.86
CA ILE A 85 1.33 -1.85 -8.50
C ILE A 85 2.10 -3.13 -8.72
N VAL A 86 2.16 -3.96 -7.69
CA VAL A 86 2.85 -5.25 -7.76
C VAL A 86 1.92 -6.34 -7.26
N ASP A 87 2.18 -7.56 -7.71
CA ASP A 87 1.46 -8.71 -7.20
C ASP A 87 1.98 -9.04 -5.80
N GLY A 88 1.08 -9.08 -4.83
CA GLY A 88 1.45 -9.38 -3.47
C GLY A 88 1.27 -10.85 -3.14
N GLN A 89 1.74 -11.20 -1.95
CA GLN A 89 1.53 -12.54 -1.39
C GLN A 89 0.25 -12.56 -0.58
N TYR A 90 -0.56 -13.61 -0.77
CA TYR A 90 -1.81 -13.75 -0.03
C TYR A 90 -2.27 -15.20 0.08
#